data_52f420bee5058360218e9e45af022428
#
_entry.id   52f420bee5058360218e9e45af022428
#
_cell.length_a   1.000
_cell.length_b   1.000
_cell.length_c   1.000
_cell.angle_alpha   90.00
_cell.angle_beta   90.00
_cell.angle_gamma   90.00
#
_symmetry.space_group_name_H-M   'P 1'
#
loop_
_entity.id
_entity.type
_entity.pdbx_description
1 polymer ?
#
loop_
_entity_poly.entity_id
_entity_poly.type
_entity_poly.pdbx_seq_one_letter_code
_entity_poly.pdbx_strand_id
1 'polypeptide(L)'
;MPKTTDLRIRNNQLKLLERLCNASGVSGDEGEVRAIVLEQVRPVADEVKVDALGNVLATKRGTTGGKKRLRVMLAAHMDEVGFMLTNDEGDGIYRFDTVGGVDVRQLAGKAVRVSKEHYLGVIGAKPIHLTEEGETEHAIPIDTLRIDLGPEGKKAKIGDRATFATPFARLGPSLRAKSLDNRLGVATLIELVKNAPSNIDLLAAFTVQEENGLRGARVAAYTFDPDLAIVLDATPAYDLPNWDNAENTQYNTRLGGGPAIYIADSGTLSDPRLIRFLTETAETQGIPYQIRQPGGGGTDAGTIHRQRAGIPSVSVSVPHRYSHTAVSIARLEDWENTLKLIHAALERITPSILASDR
;
A
#
# COMPACT_ATOMS: atom_id res chain seq x y z
N MET A 1 -29.67 -16.78 -8.53
CA MET A 1 -28.48 -16.17 -7.94
C MET A 1 -27.72 -15.46 -9.05
N PRO A 2 -27.37 -14.18 -8.94
CA PRO A 2 -26.52 -13.55 -9.94
C PRO A 2 -25.20 -14.32 -9.99
N LYS A 3 -24.66 -14.49 -11.21
CA LYS A 3 -23.34 -15.11 -11.40
C LYS A 3 -22.31 -14.24 -10.66
N THR A 4 -21.71 -14.77 -9.59
CA THR A 4 -20.56 -14.14 -8.95
C THR A 4 -19.49 -13.97 -10.02
N THR A 5 -19.05 -12.73 -10.22
CA THR A 5 -17.95 -12.42 -11.13
C THR A 5 -16.72 -13.20 -10.62
N ASP A 6 -16.14 -14.09 -11.44
CA ASP A 6 -14.97 -14.91 -11.04
C ASP A 6 -13.72 -14.02 -11.03
N LEU A 7 -13.54 -13.29 -9.93
CA LEU A 7 -12.40 -12.41 -9.70
C LEU A 7 -11.20 -13.21 -9.22
N ARG A 8 -10.47 -13.80 -10.16
CA ARG A 8 -9.20 -14.49 -9.91
C ARG A 8 -8.02 -13.65 -10.39
N ILE A 9 -6.93 -13.76 -9.67
CA ILE A 9 -5.67 -13.17 -10.11
C ILE A 9 -5.06 -14.04 -11.21
N ARG A 10 -5.06 -13.52 -12.42
CA ARG A 10 -4.52 -14.16 -13.63
C ARG A 10 -3.23 -13.47 -14.08
N ASN A 11 -2.65 -13.91 -15.18
CA ASN A 11 -1.40 -13.38 -15.70
C ASN A 11 -1.43 -11.87 -16.02
N ASN A 12 -2.59 -11.34 -16.43
CA ASN A 12 -2.73 -9.90 -16.69
C ASN A 12 -2.65 -9.06 -15.42
N GLN A 13 -3.28 -9.50 -14.31
CA GLN A 13 -3.17 -8.83 -13.01
C GLN A 13 -1.75 -8.96 -12.44
N LEU A 14 -1.11 -10.13 -12.60
CA LEU A 14 0.29 -10.31 -12.20
C LEU A 14 1.24 -9.37 -12.96
N LYS A 15 1.06 -9.22 -14.29
CA LYS A 15 1.84 -8.29 -15.11
C LYS A 15 1.58 -6.83 -14.71
N LEU A 16 0.34 -6.49 -14.34
CA LEU A 16 0.02 -5.16 -13.83
C LEU A 16 0.73 -4.91 -12.50
N LEU A 17 0.66 -5.86 -11.56
CA LEU A 17 1.35 -5.76 -10.28
C LEU A 17 2.87 -5.65 -10.46
N GLU A 18 3.47 -6.44 -11.36
CA GLU A 18 4.89 -6.34 -11.72
C GLU A 18 5.27 -4.94 -12.20
N ARG A 19 4.46 -4.34 -13.11
CA ARG A 19 4.68 -2.96 -13.58
C ARG A 19 4.60 -1.97 -12.43
N LEU A 20 3.59 -2.08 -11.58
CA LEU A 20 3.40 -1.21 -10.42
C LEU A 20 4.55 -1.33 -9.40
N CYS A 21 5.00 -2.55 -9.09
CA CYS A 21 6.09 -2.79 -8.15
C CYS A 21 7.45 -2.36 -8.69
N ASN A 22 7.67 -2.45 -10.01
CA ASN A 22 8.93 -2.05 -10.64
C ASN A 22 9.02 -0.53 -10.90
N ALA A 23 7.89 0.19 -10.89
CA ALA A 23 7.86 1.64 -10.99
C ALA A 23 8.47 2.30 -9.73
N SER A 24 9.10 3.45 -9.90
CA SER A 24 9.54 4.31 -8.81
C SER A 24 8.37 5.17 -8.35
N GLY A 25 8.23 5.34 -7.03
CA GLY A 25 7.10 6.09 -6.48
C GLY A 25 7.30 6.43 -5.01
N VAL A 26 8.47 6.93 -4.63
CA VAL A 26 8.70 7.41 -3.27
C VAL A 26 7.78 8.60 -2.98
N SER A 27 7.31 8.74 -1.73
CA SER A 27 6.39 9.82 -1.33
C SER A 27 6.80 11.18 -1.89
N GLY A 28 5.86 11.81 -2.61
CA GLY A 28 6.05 13.09 -3.30
C GLY A 28 6.66 12.98 -4.71
N ASP A 29 6.94 11.76 -5.20
CA ASP A 29 7.36 11.51 -6.59
C ASP A 29 6.69 10.24 -7.17
N GLU A 30 5.38 10.14 -7.02
CA GLU A 30 4.56 8.99 -7.44
C GLU A 30 4.23 8.99 -8.95
N GLY A 31 4.89 9.82 -9.74
CA GLY A 31 4.56 10.07 -11.15
C GLY A 31 4.46 8.84 -12.02
N GLU A 32 5.39 7.87 -11.89
CA GLU A 32 5.39 6.65 -12.69
C GLU A 32 4.20 5.73 -12.33
N VAL A 33 3.93 5.56 -11.04
CA VAL A 33 2.80 4.75 -10.57
C VAL A 33 1.49 5.40 -10.98
N ARG A 34 1.37 6.71 -10.82
CA ARG A 34 0.20 7.48 -11.26
C ARG A 34 -0.07 7.32 -12.75
N ALA A 35 0.96 7.29 -13.59
CA ALA A 35 0.80 7.08 -15.03
C ALA A 35 0.19 5.70 -15.32
N ILE A 36 0.64 4.65 -14.64
CA ILE A 36 0.09 3.30 -14.77
C ILE A 36 -1.38 3.26 -14.29
N VAL A 37 -1.68 3.87 -13.14
CA VAL A 37 -3.05 3.97 -12.62
C VAL A 37 -3.97 4.65 -13.63
N LEU A 38 -3.57 5.82 -14.15
CA LEU A 38 -4.36 6.58 -15.13
C LEU A 38 -4.62 5.78 -16.42
N GLU A 39 -3.61 5.05 -16.92
CA GLU A 39 -3.77 4.14 -18.07
C GLU A 39 -4.88 3.11 -17.83
N GLN A 40 -4.96 2.57 -16.61
CA GLN A 40 -5.89 1.49 -16.27
C GLN A 40 -7.32 1.99 -15.97
N VAL A 41 -7.47 3.16 -15.33
CA VAL A 41 -8.79 3.59 -14.84
C VAL A 41 -9.52 4.53 -15.79
N ARG A 42 -8.82 5.33 -16.60
CA ARG A 42 -9.46 6.26 -17.57
C ARG A 42 -10.43 5.60 -18.54
N PRO A 43 -10.14 4.40 -19.07
CA PRO A 43 -11.06 3.76 -20.04
C PRO A 43 -12.37 3.25 -19.42
N VAL A 44 -12.42 3.09 -18.08
CA VAL A 44 -13.51 2.37 -17.40
C VAL A 44 -14.26 3.20 -16.38
N ALA A 45 -13.65 4.27 -15.82
CA ALA A 45 -14.30 5.18 -14.90
C ALA A 45 -15.14 6.22 -15.65
N ASP A 46 -16.18 6.74 -14.98
CA ASP A 46 -17.04 7.80 -15.55
C ASP A 46 -16.42 9.19 -15.41
N GLU A 47 -15.58 9.37 -14.40
CA GLU A 47 -14.81 10.60 -14.15
C GLU A 47 -13.46 10.27 -13.56
N VAL A 48 -12.39 10.92 -14.04
CA VAL A 48 -11.04 10.79 -13.48
C VAL A 48 -10.39 12.16 -13.36
N LYS A 49 -9.94 12.50 -12.16
CA LYS A 49 -9.25 13.76 -11.86
C LYS A 49 -7.93 13.47 -11.15
N VAL A 50 -6.91 14.24 -11.46
CA VAL A 50 -5.68 14.33 -10.64
C VAL A 50 -5.78 15.64 -9.85
N ASP A 51 -5.67 15.57 -8.54
CA ASP A 51 -5.73 16.76 -7.68
C ASP A 51 -4.36 17.45 -7.55
N ALA A 52 -4.32 18.53 -6.79
CA ALA A 52 -3.11 19.35 -6.63
C ALA A 52 -1.96 18.62 -5.90
N LEU A 53 -2.25 17.60 -5.07
CA LEU A 53 -1.21 16.77 -4.43
C LEU A 53 -0.73 15.62 -5.33
N GLY A 54 -1.52 15.28 -6.37
CA GLY A 54 -1.22 14.18 -7.26
C GLY A 54 -2.03 12.90 -7.00
N ASN A 55 -3.03 12.92 -6.12
CA ASN A 55 -3.97 11.81 -6.01
C ASN A 55 -4.71 11.58 -7.34
N VAL A 56 -4.98 10.33 -7.69
CA VAL A 56 -5.92 10.00 -8.76
C VAL A 56 -7.27 9.69 -8.14
N LEU A 57 -8.26 10.52 -8.45
CA LEU A 57 -9.62 10.40 -8.00
C LEU A 57 -10.49 9.91 -9.16
N ALA A 58 -10.97 8.66 -9.09
CA ALA A 58 -11.80 8.06 -10.12
C ALA A 58 -13.18 7.73 -9.56
N THR A 59 -14.23 8.12 -10.31
CA THR A 59 -15.62 7.83 -9.94
C THR A 59 -16.22 6.85 -10.93
N LYS A 60 -16.85 5.80 -10.41
CA LYS A 60 -17.68 4.86 -11.17
C LYS A 60 -19.09 4.90 -10.61
N ARG A 61 -20.04 5.46 -11.38
CA ARG A 61 -21.43 5.64 -10.93
C ARG A 61 -22.19 4.33 -11.11
N GLY A 62 -22.97 3.99 -10.08
CA GLY A 62 -23.91 2.89 -10.16
C GLY A 62 -25.04 3.17 -11.15
N THR A 63 -25.66 2.12 -11.65
CA THR A 63 -26.75 2.20 -12.63
C THR A 63 -28.07 1.66 -12.09
N THR A 64 -28.06 1.01 -10.92
CA THR A 64 -29.24 0.48 -10.20
C THR A 64 -29.40 1.13 -8.83
N GLY A 65 -30.45 0.84 -8.08
CA GLY A 65 -30.62 1.33 -6.70
C GLY A 65 -31.28 2.71 -6.54
N GLY A 66 -31.74 3.33 -7.63
CA GLY A 66 -32.50 4.59 -7.58
C GLY A 66 -31.63 5.86 -7.47
N LYS A 67 -32.24 7.00 -7.06
CA LYS A 67 -31.56 8.31 -7.05
C LYS A 67 -30.57 8.51 -5.90
N LYS A 68 -30.66 7.74 -4.81
CA LYS A 68 -29.82 7.88 -3.61
C LYS A 68 -29.03 6.59 -3.38
N ARG A 69 -27.98 6.41 -4.18
CA ARG A 69 -26.99 5.32 -3.98
C ARG A 69 -26.02 5.68 -2.87
N LEU A 70 -25.50 4.63 -2.24
CA LEU A 70 -24.41 4.77 -1.28
C LEU A 70 -23.12 5.18 -2.01
N ARG A 71 -22.44 6.19 -1.51
CA ARG A 71 -21.16 6.70 -2.02
C ARG A 71 -20.05 6.04 -1.22
N VAL A 72 -19.45 5.02 -1.78
CA VAL A 72 -18.42 4.22 -1.12
C VAL A 72 -17.04 4.63 -1.60
N MET A 73 -16.23 5.15 -0.71
CA MET A 73 -14.82 5.44 -1.02
C MET A 73 -13.98 4.19 -0.78
N LEU A 74 -13.16 3.83 -1.78
CA LEU A 74 -12.04 2.94 -1.60
C LEU A 74 -10.76 3.75 -1.76
N ALA A 75 -9.78 3.55 -0.87
CA ALA A 75 -8.49 4.21 -0.93
C ALA A 75 -7.35 3.20 -0.93
N ALA A 76 -6.29 3.48 -1.70
CA ALA A 76 -5.03 2.76 -1.69
C ALA A 76 -3.90 3.72 -2.06
N HIS A 77 -2.81 3.74 -1.30
CA HIS A 77 -1.72 4.66 -1.58
C HIS A 77 -0.79 4.17 -2.69
N MET A 78 -0.35 5.13 -3.51
CA MET A 78 0.56 4.90 -4.63
C MET A 78 2.03 5.00 -4.21
N ASP A 79 2.32 5.67 -3.12
CA ASP A 79 3.70 5.87 -2.69
C ASP A 79 4.32 4.64 -2.03
N GLU A 80 5.59 4.73 -1.81
CA GLU A 80 6.44 3.74 -1.13
C GLU A 80 7.48 4.46 -0.30
N VAL A 81 8.02 3.82 0.72
CA VAL A 81 9.18 4.29 1.47
C VAL A 81 10.43 4.34 0.60
N GLY A 82 11.32 5.26 0.87
CA GLY A 82 12.57 5.39 0.12
C GLY A 82 13.48 6.46 0.70
N PHE A 83 14.18 7.16 -0.19
CA PHE A 83 15.21 8.13 0.20
C PHE A 83 15.10 9.41 -0.64
N MET A 84 15.73 10.46 -0.14
CA MET A 84 15.95 11.72 -0.84
C MET A 84 17.41 12.14 -0.74
N LEU A 85 18.03 12.50 -1.85
CA LEU A 85 19.39 13.04 -1.87
C LEU A 85 19.41 14.40 -1.18
N THR A 86 20.32 14.59 -0.21
CA THR A 86 20.39 15.81 0.62
C THR A 86 21.67 16.60 0.41
N ASN A 87 22.77 15.96 -0.01
CA ASN A 87 24.03 16.64 -0.30
C ASN A 87 24.80 15.88 -1.38
N ASP A 88 25.47 16.61 -2.26
CA ASP A 88 26.38 16.10 -3.27
C ASP A 88 27.83 16.21 -2.72
N GLU A 89 28.52 15.09 -2.57
CA GLU A 89 29.92 15.01 -2.12
C GLU A 89 30.91 14.90 -3.28
N GLY A 90 30.40 14.94 -4.51
CA GLY A 90 31.19 14.80 -5.72
C GLY A 90 31.32 13.35 -6.20
N ASP A 91 31.79 13.17 -7.43
CA ASP A 91 32.06 11.87 -8.07
C ASP A 91 30.88 10.87 -8.06
N GLY A 92 29.62 11.38 -7.96
CA GLY A 92 28.43 10.54 -7.91
C GLY A 92 28.11 9.98 -6.52
N ILE A 93 28.72 10.52 -5.47
CA ILE A 93 28.50 10.14 -4.08
C ILE A 93 27.59 11.17 -3.41
N TYR A 94 26.53 10.69 -2.77
CA TYR A 94 25.50 11.54 -2.18
C TYR A 94 25.19 11.18 -0.73
N ARG A 95 24.95 12.19 0.12
CA ARG A 95 24.21 12.01 1.36
C ARG A 95 22.73 11.89 1.06
N PHE A 96 22.00 11.24 1.94
CA PHE A 96 20.56 11.05 1.80
C PHE A 96 19.87 10.97 3.15
N ASP A 97 18.57 11.24 3.15
CA ASP A 97 17.67 10.98 4.27
C ASP A 97 16.56 10.00 3.85
N THR A 98 15.93 9.36 4.83
CA THR A 98 14.77 8.51 4.58
C THR A 98 13.54 9.35 4.25
N VAL A 99 12.67 8.81 3.40
CA VAL A 99 11.34 9.30 3.14
C VAL A 99 10.36 8.19 3.50
N GLY A 100 9.55 8.43 4.54
CA GLY A 100 8.76 7.39 5.21
C GLY A 100 9.55 6.59 6.24
N GLY A 101 8.94 5.58 6.81
CA GLY A 101 9.46 4.77 7.91
C GLY A 101 10.38 3.63 7.45
N VAL A 102 11.57 3.91 6.95
CA VAL A 102 12.53 2.88 6.48
C VAL A 102 13.32 2.27 7.64
N ASP A 103 13.50 0.95 7.64
CA ASP A 103 14.38 0.26 8.60
C ASP A 103 15.86 0.48 8.27
N VAL A 104 16.47 1.44 8.94
CA VAL A 104 17.88 1.84 8.70
C VAL A 104 18.89 0.73 8.99
N ARG A 105 18.54 -0.30 9.79
CA ARG A 105 19.42 -1.43 10.09
C ARG A 105 19.78 -2.28 8.87
N GLN A 106 19.00 -2.17 7.81
CA GLN A 106 19.11 -3.02 6.62
C GLN A 106 19.62 -2.28 5.38
N LEU A 107 20.13 -1.06 5.51
CA LEU A 107 20.46 -0.20 4.36
C LEU A 107 21.77 -0.55 3.69
N ALA A 108 22.82 -0.84 4.48
CA ALA A 108 24.15 -1.11 3.94
C ALA A 108 24.16 -2.22 2.89
N GLY A 109 24.78 -1.94 1.75
CA GLY A 109 24.88 -2.87 0.62
C GLY A 109 23.62 -3.00 -0.24
N LYS A 110 22.55 -2.22 0.01
CA LYS A 110 21.34 -2.29 -0.81
C LYS A 110 21.51 -1.52 -2.12
N ALA A 111 21.09 -2.16 -3.21
CA ALA A 111 21.00 -1.49 -4.51
C ALA A 111 19.80 -0.54 -4.53
N VAL A 112 19.99 0.62 -5.13
CA VAL A 112 18.97 1.66 -5.30
C VAL A 112 18.90 2.16 -6.74
N ARG A 113 17.74 2.74 -7.10
CA ARG A 113 17.55 3.53 -8.32
C ARG A 113 17.22 4.95 -7.92
N VAL A 114 17.93 5.90 -8.53
CA VAL A 114 17.83 7.33 -8.20
C VAL A 114 17.32 8.11 -9.39
N SER A 115 16.48 9.08 -9.13
CA SER A 115 15.84 10.00 -10.07
C SER A 115 14.94 9.32 -11.11
N LYS A 116 14.40 10.11 -12.03
CA LYS A 116 13.57 9.62 -13.16
C LYS A 116 14.38 8.89 -14.23
N GLU A 117 15.69 9.12 -14.26
CA GLU A 117 16.64 8.44 -15.14
C GLU A 117 17.03 7.06 -14.62
N HIS A 118 16.60 6.71 -13.40
CA HIS A 118 16.87 5.41 -12.76
C HIS A 118 18.36 5.07 -12.67
N TYR A 119 19.20 6.05 -12.30
CA TYR A 119 20.62 5.78 -12.06
C TYR A 119 20.75 4.68 -11.01
N LEU A 120 21.43 3.61 -11.37
CA LEU A 120 21.70 2.51 -10.45
C LEU A 120 22.82 2.90 -9.51
N GLY A 121 22.67 2.56 -8.25
CA GLY A 121 23.66 2.80 -7.21
C GLY A 121 23.53 1.83 -6.06
N VAL A 122 24.38 2.03 -5.07
CA VAL A 122 24.41 1.25 -3.84
C VAL A 122 24.47 2.15 -2.62
N ILE A 123 23.83 1.72 -1.54
CA ILE A 123 24.02 2.34 -0.23
C ILE A 123 25.29 1.76 0.38
N GLY A 124 26.36 2.54 0.33
CA GLY A 124 27.70 2.17 0.81
C GLY A 124 27.87 2.46 2.30
N ALA A 125 28.66 1.62 2.97
CA ALA A 125 29.08 1.78 4.34
C ALA A 125 30.59 1.55 4.46
N LYS A 126 31.18 2.01 5.57
CA LYS A 126 32.58 1.74 5.92
C LYS A 126 32.84 0.22 5.87
N PRO A 127 33.88 -0.25 5.16
CA PRO A 127 34.18 -1.67 5.09
C PRO A 127 34.64 -2.21 6.45
N ILE A 128 34.32 -3.46 6.74
CA ILE A 128 34.60 -4.10 8.03
C ILE A 128 36.07 -4.04 8.46
N HIS A 129 36.99 -4.05 7.51
CA HIS A 129 38.44 -3.97 7.80
C HIS A 129 38.88 -2.62 8.36
N LEU A 130 38.03 -1.59 8.27
CA LEU A 130 38.32 -0.23 8.74
C LEU A 130 37.41 0.15 9.94
N THR A 131 36.55 -0.76 10.42
CA THR A 131 35.72 -0.51 11.61
C THR A 131 36.56 -0.56 12.89
N GLU A 132 36.20 0.22 13.86
CA GLU A 132 36.77 0.24 15.20
C GLU A 132 36.09 -0.77 16.12
N GLU A 133 36.70 -1.06 17.26
CA GLU A 133 36.12 -1.98 18.26
C GLU A 133 34.75 -1.44 18.73
N GLY A 134 33.72 -2.31 18.71
CA GLY A 134 32.35 -1.96 19.07
C GLY A 134 31.49 -1.38 17.95
N GLU A 135 32.03 -0.88 16.84
CA GLU A 135 31.21 -0.34 15.73
C GLU A 135 30.28 -1.39 15.09
N THR A 136 30.64 -2.67 15.14
CA THR A 136 29.83 -3.77 14.56
C THR A 136 28.72 -4.23 15.50
N GLU A 137 28.70 -3.77 16.74
CA GLU A 137 27.68 -4.13 17.75
C GLU A 137 26.40 -3.27 17.65
N HIS A 138 26.46 -2.20 16.87
CA HIS A 138 25.37 -1.23 16.72
C HIS A 138 24.91 -1.09 15.27
N ALA A 139 23.68 -0.63 15.09
CA ALA A 139 23.20 -0.24 13.76
C ALA A 139 24.04 0.90 13.21
N ILE A 140 24.40 0.84 11.93
CA ILE A 140 25.18 1.88 11.27
C ILE A 140 24.35 3.17 11.21
N PRO A 141 24.85 4.30 11.73
CA PRO A 141 24.15 5.58 11.67
C PRO A 141 23.94 6.02 10.20
N ILE A 142 22.74 6.50 9.88
CA ILE A 142 22.37 6.87 8.49
C ILE A 142 23.26 7.99 7.94
N ASP A 143 23.68 8.90 8.75
CA ASP A 143 24.58 10.02 8.38
C ASP A 143 25.98 9.58 7.97
N THR A 144 26.39 8.34 8.28
CA THR A 144 27.64 7.73 7.84
C THR A 144 27.48 6.96 6.53
N LEU A 145 26.27 6.64 6.11
CA LEU A 145 25.96 5.96 4.85
C LEU A 145 25.99 6.93 3.67
N ARG A 146 26.28 6.41 2.48
CA ARG A 146 26.25 7.16 1.22
C ARG A 146 25.52 6.36 0.14
N ILE A 147 24.81 7.08 -0.73
CA ILE A 147 24.41 6.52 -2.03
C ILE A 147 25.53 6.81 -3.01
N ASP A 148 26.13 5.74 -3.52
CA ASP A 148 27.18 5.78 -4.54
C ASP A 148 26.59 5.33 -5.87
N LEU A 149 26.54 6.26 -6.82
CA LEU A 149 26.05 6.09 -8.19
C LEU A 149 27.19 5.91 -9.20
N GLY A 150 28.44 6.00 -8.73
CA GLY A 150 29.61 6.05 -9.61
C GLY A 150 29.62 7.32 -10.51
N PRO A 151 30.60 7.41 -11.42
CA PRO A 151 30.81 8.61 -12.24
C PRO A 151 29.63 9.01 -13.12
N GLU A 152 28.83 8.05 -13.58
CA GLU A 152 27.63 8.31 -14.42
C GLU A 152 26.51 8.98 -13.62
N GLY A 153 26.49 8.82 -12.30
CA GLY A 153 25.49 9.39 -11.42
C GLY A 153 25.68 10.88 -11.08
N LYS A 154 26.71 11.54 -11.61
CA LYS A 154 26.97 12.99 -11.40
C LYS A 154 25.84 13.91 -11.87
N LYS A 155 24.87 13.41 -12.60
CA LYS A 155 23.69 14.15 -13.08
C LYS A 155 22.53 14.12 -12.11
N ALA A 156 22.54 13.27 -11.09
CA ALA A 156 21.54 13.28 -10.03
C ALA A 156 21.65 14.59 -9.22
N LYS A 157 20.52 15.01 -8.64
CA LYS A 157 20.42 16.33 -7.98
C LYS A 157 19.95 16.17 -6.54
N ILE A 158 20.31 17.12 -5.71
CA ILE A 158 19.71 17.26 -4.38
C ILE A 158 18.18 17.38 -4.54
N GLY A 159 17.44 16.61 -3.73
CA GLY A 159 16.00 16.48 -3.81
C GLY A 159 15.49 15.34 -4.68
N ASP A 160 16.34 14.71 -5.51
CA ASP A 160 15.95 13.50 -6.25
C ASP A 160 15.61 12.38 -5.28
N ARG A 161 14.59 11.60 -5.66
CA ARG A 161 14.17 10.42 -4.90
C ARG A 161 14.97 9.20 -5.28
N ALA A 162 15.19 8.34 -4.29
CA ALA A 162 15.81 7.04 -4.50
C ALA A 162 14.93 5.95 -3.91
N THR A 163 14.72 4.89 -4.68
CA THR A 163 13.98 3.70 -4.25
C THR A 163 14.88 2.46 -4.29
N PHE A 164 14.54 1.44 -3.52
CA PHE A 164 15.23 0.15 -3.62
C PHE A 164 15.13 -0.43 -5.03
N ALA A 165 16.18 -1.11 -5.49
CA ALA A 165 16.24 -1.67 -6.84
C ALA A 165 15.73 -3.13 -6.94
N THR A 166 15.12 -3.66 -5.90
CA THR A 166 14.59 -5.03 -5.87
C THR A 166 13.45 -5.21 -6.87
N PRO A 167 13.61 -6.05 -7.92
CA PRO A 167 12.56 -6.27 -8.89
C PRO A 167 11.46 -7.17 -8.35
N PHE A 168 10.27 -7.08 -8.95
CA PHE A 168 9.19 -8.04 -8.72
C PHE A 168 9.62 -9.45 -9.14
N ALA A 169 9.24 -10.45 -8.36
CA ALA A 169 9.38 -11.86 -8.73
C ALA A 169 8.25 -12.70 -8.10
N ARG A 170 7.82 -13.72 -8.84
CA ARG A 170 6.97 -14.78 -8.32
C ARG A 170 7.82 -15.92 -7.78
N LEU A 171 7.57 -16.31 -6.52
CA LEU A 171 8.26 -17.39 -5.82
C LEU A 171 7.24 -18.48 -5.46
N GLY A 172 6.89 -19.33 -6.44
CA GLY A 172 5.81 -20.31 -6.27
C GLY A 172 4.47 -19.64 -5.95
N PRO A 173 3.88 -19.90 -4.77
CA PRO A 173 2.64 -19.26 -4.32
C PRO A 173 2.85 -17.84 -3.74
N SER A 174 4.10 -17.39 -3.62
CA SER A 174 4.44 -16.08 -3.05
C SER A 174 4.86 -15.08 -4.11
N LEU A 175 4.69 -13.81 -3.76
CA LEU A 175 5.12 -12.63 -4.51
C LEU A 175 6.23 -11.93 -3.72
N ARG A 176 7.25 -11.44 -4.41
CA ARG A 176 8.35 -10.68 -3.81
C ARG A 176 8.54 -9.37 -4.56
N ALA A 177 8.62 -8.25 -3.87
CA ALA A 177 8.96 -6.94 -4.44
C ALA A 177 9.45 -5.97 -3.36
N LYS A 178 9.89 -4.78 -3.77
CA LYS A 178 10.26 -3.67 -2.87
C LYS A 178 9.05 -2.95 -2.24
N SER A 179 7.92 -2.96 -2.92
CA SER A 179 6.77 -2.09 -2.62
C SER A 179 5.44 -2.83 -2.72
N LEU A 180 5.36 -4.07 -2.18
CA LEU A 180 4.06 -4.76 -2.04
C LEU A 180 3.10 -3.91 -1.19
N ASP A 181 3.63 -3.19 -0.24
CA ASP A 181 3.08 -2.04 0.42
C ASP A 181 3.29 -0.79 -0.45
N ASN A 182 2.25 -0.18 -1.07
CA ASN A 182 0.89 -0.73 -1.14
C ASN A 182 0.47 -0.97 -2.60
N ARG A 183 1.38 -1.49 -3.43
CA ARG A 183 1.04 -1.82 -4.83
C ARG A 183 0.00 -2.93 -4.94
N LEU A 184 -0.13 -3.79 -3.90
CA LEU A 184 -1.20 -4.79 -3.81
C LEU A 184 -2.57 -4.11 -3.68
N GLY A 185 -2.69 -3.13 -2.80
CA GLY A 185 -3.91 -2.32 -2.66
C GLY A 185 -4.24 -1.53 -3.93
N VAL A 186 -3.23 -0.91 -4.57
CA VAL A 186 -3.42 -0.19 -5.85
C VAL A 186 -3.92 -1.13 -6.95
N ALA A 187 -3.31 -2.31 -7.11
CA ALA A 187 -3.74 -3.28 -8.10
C ALA A 187 -5.16 -3.82 -7.81
N THR A 188 -5.48 -4.05 -6.54
CA THR A 188 -6.83 -4.43 -6.09
C THR A 188 -7.84 -3.35 -6.44
N LEU A 189 -7.54 -2.09 -6.13
CA LEU A 189 -8.44 -0.96 -6.40
C LEU A 189 -8.68 -0.76 -7.91
N ILE A 190 -7.66 -0.93 -8.75
CA ILE A 190 -7.80 -0.91 -10.21
C ILE A 190 -8.80 -1.98 -10.67
N GLU A 191 -8.68 -3.21 -10.18
CA GLU A 191 -9.60 -4.29 -10.55
C GLU A 191 -11.02 -4.06 -10.04
N LEU A 192 -11.18 -3.45 -8.86
CA LEU A 192 -12.49 -3.07 -8.32
C LEU A 192 -13.15 -1.95 -9.13
N VAL A 193 -12.40 -0.98 -9.66
CA VAL A 193 -12.94 0.04 -10.57
C VAL A 193 -13.42 -0.60 -11.88
N LYS A 194 -12.65 -1.55 -12.44
CA LYS A 194 -13.04 -2.27 -13.66
C LYS A 194 -14.29 -3.13 -13.50
N ASN A 195 -14.51 -3.63 -12.29
CA ASN A 195 -15.61 -4.54 -11.95
C ASN A 195 -16.56 -3.93 -10.91
N ALA A 196 -16.70 -2.61 -10.92
CA ALA A 196 -17.54 -1.92 -9.94
C ALA A 196 -18.99 -2.38 -10.03
N PRO A 197 -19.65 -2.73 -8.92
CA PRO A 197 -21.03 -3.14 -8.92
C PRO A 197 -21.98 -1.95 -9.20
N SER A 198 -23.15 -2.24 -9.72
CA SER A 198 -24.08 -1.22 -10.20
C SER A 198 -24.93 -0.56 -9.11
N ASN A 199 -24.92 -1.07 -7.89
CA ASN A 199 -25.77 -0.64 -6.76
C ASN A 199 -25.21 0.53 -5.95
N ILE A 200 -23.96 0.92 -6.15
CA ILE A 200 -23.26 1.99 -5.43
C ILE A 200 -22.63 2.99 -6.39
N ASP A 201 -22.27 4.17 -5.88
CA ASP A 201 -21.30 5.04 -6.53
C ASP A 201 -19.93 4.77 -5.91
N LEU A 202 -19.02 4.14 -6.68
CA LEU A 202 -17.68 3.83 -6.24
C LEU A 202 -16.77 5.05 -6.45
N LEU A 203 -16.12 5.50 -5.38
CA LEU A 203 -15.18 6.62 -5.32
C LEU A 203 -13.78 6.07 -5.04
N ALA A 204 -13.01 5.82 -6.09
CA ALA A 204 -11.68 5.24 -5.98
C ALA A 204 -10.62 6.34 -5.83
N ALA A 205 -9.93 6.37 -4.70
CA ALA A 205 -8.83 7.27 -4.41
C ALA A 205 -7.49 6.51 -4.41
N PHE A 206 -6.68 6.76 -5.42
CA PHE A 206 -5.28 6.36 -5.42
C PHE A 206 -4.48 7.49 -4.81
N THR A 207 -4.11 7.32 -3.55
CA THR A 207 -3.58 8.39 -2.70
C THR A 207 -2.08 8.53 -2.83
N VAL A 208 -1.55 9.66 -2.41
CA VAL A 208 -0.11 9.98 -2.37
C VAL A 208 0.33 10.32 -0.96
N GLN A 209 1.63 10.15 -0.68
CA GLN A 209 2.26 10.57 0.58
C GLN A 209 1.58 9.97 1.83
N GLU A 210 1.13 8.73 1.74
CA GLU A 210 0.63 7.98 2.90
C GLU A 210 1.75 7.76 3.90
N GLU A 211 2.88 7.24 3.44
CA GLU A 211 4.10 6.91 4.18
C GLU A 211 4.73 8.12 4.90
N ASN A 212 4.33 9.31 4.50
CA ASN A 212 4.82 10.57 5.07
C ASN A 212 3.69 11.38 5.73
N GLY A 213 2.71 10.70 6.32
CA GLY A 213 1.67 11.29 7.17
C GLY A 213 0.29 11.38 6.56
N LEU A 214 -0.15 10.40 5.76
CA LEU A 214 -1.53 10.20 5.27
C LEU A 214 -2.08 11.43 4.51
N ARG A 215 -1.21 12.15 3.77
CA ARG A 215 -1.52 13.50 3.29
C ARG A 215 -2.54 13.50 2.17
N GLY A 216 -2.36 12.61 1.18
CA GLY A 216 -3.23 12.52 0.02
C GLY A 216 -4.65 12.11 0.38
N ALA A 217 -4.79 11.13 1.26
CA ALA A 217 -6.09 10.61 1.67
C ALA A 217 -6.97 11.65 2.35
N ARG A 218 -6.37 12.54 3.12
CA ARG A 218 -7.08 13.67 3.74
C ARG A 218 -7.77 14.55 2.69
N VAL A 219 -7.06 14.89 1.62
CA VAL A 219 -7.58 15.73 0.53
C VAL A 219 -8.60 14.98 -0.31
N ALA A 220 -8.33 13.70 -0.59
CA ALA A 220 -9.23 12.84 -1.34
C ALA A 220 -10.59 12.66 -0.64
N ALA A 221 -10.59 12.35 0.66
CA ALA A 221 -11.80 12.19 1.45
C ALA A 221 -12.61 13.50 1.56
N TYR A 222 -11.92 14.64 1.74
CA TYR A 222 -12.57 15.95 1.72
C TYR A 222 -13.24 16.23 0.38
N THR A 223 -12.59 15.89 -0.73
CA THR A 223 -13.08 16.14 -2.10
C THR A 223 -14.25 15.22 -2.44
N PHE A 224 -14.15 13.95 -2.11
CA PHE A 224 -15.17 12.97 -2.41
C PHE A 224 -16.41 13.07 -1.52
N ASP A 225 -16.25 13.44 -0.25
CA ASP A 225 -17.33 13.50 0.73
C ASP A 225 -18.18 12.20 0.73
N PRO A 226 -17.59 11.03 0.99
CA PRO A 226 -18.25 9.74 0.88
C PRO A 226 -19.13 9.45 2.10
N ASP A 227 -20.10 8.53 1.95
CA ASP A 227 -20.92 8.04 3.05
C ASP A 227 -20.16 7.09 3.98
N LEU A 228 -19.17 6.35 3.43
CA LEU A 228 -18.25 5.48 4.17
C LEU A 228 -16.98 5.21 3.35
N ALA A 229 -15.94 4.69 4.00
CA ALA A 229 -14.68 4.34 3.34
C ALA A 229 -14.15 2.97 3.77
N ILE A 230 -13.57 2.25 2.82
CA ILE A 230 -12.74 1.07 3.04
C ILE A 230 -11.35 1.37 2.48
N VAL A 231 -10.33 1.25 3.32
CA VAL A 231 -8.94 1.44 2.93
C VAL A 231 -8.33 0.09 2.61
N LEU A 232 -7.75 -0.01 1.42
CA LEU A 232 -7.02 -1.18 0.95
C LEU A 232 -5.53 -0.94 1.19
N ASP A 233 -4.92 -1.80 1.97
CA ASP A 233 -3.54 -1.60 2.37
C ASP A 233 -2.76 -2.92 2.43
N ALA A 234 -1.52 -2.88 2.87
CA ALA A 234 -0.73 -4.03 3.25
C ALA A 234 -0.46 -3.98 4.76
N THR A 235 -0.20 -5.12 5.39
CA THR A 235 0.03 -5.15 6.84
C THR A 235 1.16 -6.11 7.21
N PRO A 236 2.01 -5.76 8.18
CA PRO A 236 3.09 -6.63 8.61
C PRO A 236 2.59 -7.98 9.14
N ALA A 237 3.08 -9.06 8.55
CA ALA A 237 2.93 -10.42 9.07
C ALA A 237 4.15 -10.76 9.92
N TYR A 238 3.95 -10.93 11.22
CA TYR A 238 4.98 -11.36 12.16
C TYR A 238 4.78 -12.82 12.52
N ASP A 239 4.76 -13.68 11.51
CA ASP A 239 4.43 -15.10 11.59
C ASP A 239 5.66 -16.00 11.42
N LEU A 240 6.85 -15.49 11.72
CA LEU A 240 8.09 -16.26 11.68
C LEU A 240 8.12 -17.26 12.85
N PRO A 241 8.74 -18.44 12.65
CA PRO A 241 8.95 -19.38 13.73
C PRO A 241 9.72 -18.76 14.89
N ASN A 242 9.34 -19.10 16.10
CA ASN A 242 10.13 -18.73 17.28
C ASN A 242 11.46 -19.48 17.30
N TRP A 243 12.45 -18.88 17.91
CA TRP A 243 13.81 -19.42 18.03
C TRP A 243 13.86 -20.80 18.68
N ASP A 244 13.00 -21.06 19.67
CA ASP A 244 12.90 -22.29 20.45
C ASP A 244 11.92 -23.32 19.88
N ASN A 245 11.41 -23.08 18.67
CA ASN A 245 10.35 -23.83 18.01
C ASN A 245 8.99 -23.83 18.76
N ALA A 246 8.81 -22.99 19.77
CA ALA A 246 7.49 -22.77 20.37
C ALA A 246 6.54 -22.11 19.36
N GLU A 247 5.24 -22.26 19.59
CA GLU A 247 4.24 -21.58 18.77
C GLU A 247 4.41 -20.06 18.89
N ASN A 248 4.48 -19.38 17.74
CA ASN A 248 4.47 -17.92 17.72
C ASN A 248 3.06 -17.39 17.98
N THR A 249 2.80 -16.95 19.20
CA THR A 249 1.52 -16.36 19.62
C THR A 249 1.51 -14.82 19.52
N GLN A 250 2.63 -14.21 19.10
CA GLN A 250 2.79 -12.75 19.02
C GLN A 250 2.57 -12.19 17.59
N TYR A 251 2.18 -13.03 16.65
CA TYR A 251 1.93 -12.56 15.29
C TYR A 251 0.76 -11.58 15.26
N ASN A 252 0.94 -10.51 14.49
CA ASN A 252 -0.14 -9.54 14.22
C ASN A 252 -1.10 -10.08 13.15
N THR A 253 -0.53 -10.58 12.06
CA THR A 253 -1.18 -11.31 10.98
C THR A 253 -0.24 -12.40 10.48
N ARG A 254 -0.73 -13.31 9.66
CA ARG A 254 0.06 -14.39 9.05
C ARG A 254 -0.23 -14.52 7.56
N LEU A 255 0.76 -14.99 6.81
CA LEU A 255 0.59 -15.34 5.41
C LEU A 255 -0.29 -16.58 5.25
N GLY A 256 -1.17 -16.59 4.24
CA GLY A 256 -2.12 -17.68 3.99
C GLY A 256 -3.36 -17.63 4.88
N GLY A 257 -3.50 -16.61 5.73
CA GLY A 257 -4.69 -16.41 6.57
C GLY A 257 -5.81 -15.62 5.91
N GLY A 258 -5.62 -15.18 4.68
CA GLY A 258 -6.55 -14.28 3.97
C GLY A 258 -6.38 -12.81 4.36
N PRO A 259 -7.23 -11.91 3.83
CA PRO A 259 -7.20 -10.48 4.15
C PRO A 259 -7.36 -10.23 5.65
N ALA A 260 -6.65 -9.22 6.13
CA ALA A 260 -6.69 -8.77 7.52
C ALA A 260 -7.66 -7.60 7.68
N ILE A 261 -8.74 -7.79 8.43
CA ILE A 261 -9.72 -6.75 8.76
C ILE A 261 -9.26 -6.08 10.07
N TYR A 262 -9.13 -4.76 10.05
CA TYR A 262 -8.66 -4.00 11.21
C TYR A 262 -9.78 -3.72 12.21
N ILE A 263 -9.51 -4.00 13.49
CA ILE A 263 -10.31 -3.48 14.60
C ILE A 263 -9.84 -2.07 14.94
N ALA A 264 -8.52 -1.90 15.04
CA ALA A 264 -7.88 -0.63 15.36
C ALA A 264 -6.43 -0.61 14.85
N ASP A 265 -5.91 0.59 14.65
CA ASP A 265 -4.50 0.90 14.47
C ASP A 265 -4.13 2.14 15.30
N SER A 266 -2.92 2.73 15.09
CA SER A 266 -2.48 3.90 15.85
C SER A 266 -3.32 5.16 15.59
N GLY A 267 -4.00 5.25 14.45
CA GLY A 267 -4.75 6.42 14.00
C GLY A 267 -6.26 6.21 13.89
N THR A 268 -6.74 4.94 13.93
CA THR A 268 -8.12 4.59 13.60
C THR A 268 -8.71 3.61 14.61
N LEU A 269 -9.92 3.86 15.03
CA LEU A 269 -10.85 2.85 15.55
C LEU A 269 -11.84 2.55 14.44
N SER A 270 -11.76 1.36 13.86
CA SER A 270 -12.61 0.96 12.74
C SER A 270 -14.09 0.95 13.14
N ASP A 271 -14.96 1.32 12.20
CA ASP A 271 -16.41 1.32 12.46
C ASP A 271 -16.90 -0.13 12.68
N PRO A 272 -17.50 -0.45 13.83
CA PRO A 272 -17.89 -1.82 14.16
C PRO A 272 -18.97 -2.39 13.21
N ARG A 273 -19.77 -1.54 12.57
CA ARG A 273 -20.75 -1.98 11.55
C ARG A 273 -20.06 -2.51 10.31
N LEU A 274 -18.99 -1.82 9.87
CA LEU A 274 -18.18 -2.25 8.73
C LEU A 274 -17.39 -3.53 9.03
N ILE A 275 -16.85 -3.65 10.26
CA ILE A 275 -16.17 -4.88 10.69
C ILE A 275 -17.14 -6.06 10.61
N ARG A 276 -18.30 -5.99 11.27
CA ARG A 276 -19.33 -7.05 11.24
C ARG A 276 -19.76 -7.38 9.82
N PHE A 277 -20.03 -6.37 9.00
CA PHE A 277 -20.45 -6.56 7.62
C PHE A 277 -19.39 -7.29 6.77
N LEU A 278 -18.11 -6.97 6.92
CA LEU A 278 -17.02 -7.62 6.20
C LEU A 278 -16.81 -9.05 6.67
N THR A 279 -16.86 -9.32 7.98
CA THR A 279 -16.72 -10.67 8.54
C THR A 279 -17.89 -11.56 8.11
N GLU A 280 -19.13 -11.09 8.22
CA GLU A 280 -20.32 -11.80 7.74
C GLU A 280 -20.28 -12.06 6.23
N THR A 281 -19.73 -11.12 5.47
CA THR A 281 -19.52 -11.29 4.02
C THR A 281 -18.52 -12.40 3.75
N ALA A 282 -17.36 -12.39 4.43
CA ALA A 282 -16.35 -13.41 4.31
C ALA A 282 -16.90 -14.80 4.64
N GLU A 283 -17.60 -14.95 5.77
CA GLU A 283 -18.22 -16.19 6.20
C GLU A 283 -19.26 -16.70 5.21
N THR A 284 -20.16 -15.81 4.75
CA THR A 284 -21.22 -16.18 3.77
C THR A 284 -20.65 -16.64 2.43
N GLN A 285 -19.50 -16.06 2.01
CA GLN A 285 -18.85 -16.37 0.74
C GLN A 285 -17.77 -17.47 0.88
N GLY A 286 -17.50 -17.96 2.08
CA GLY A 286 -16.43 -18.92 2.34
C GLY A 286 -15.04 -18.40 2.03
N ILE A 287 -14.81 -17.09 2.20
CA ILE A 287 -13.52 -16.45 1.98
C ILE A 287 -12.76 -16.46 3.31
N PRO A 288 -11.54 -17.02 3.36
CA PRO A 288 -10.72 -16.95 4.56
C PRO A 288 -10.36 -15.50 4.87
N TYR A 289 -10.39 -15.14 6.13
CA TYR A 289 -10.01 -13.81 6.63
C TYR A 289 -9.39 -13.92 8.02
N GLN A 290 -8.73 -12.86 8.45
CA GLN A 290 -8.22 -12.75 9.80
C GLN A 290 -8.50 -11.36 10.37
N ILE A 291 -8.60 -11.28 11.69
CA ILE A 291 -8.70 -10.01 12.40
C ILE A 291 -7.29 -9.54 12.74
N ARG A 292 -6.92 -8.36 12.24
CA ARG A 292 -5.66 -7.73 12.64
C ARG A 292 -5.75 -7.28 14.09
N GLN A 293 -4.84 -7.76 14.91
CA GLN A 293 -4.73 -7.33 16.30
C GLN A 293 -4.33 -5.85 16.36
N PRO A 294 -4.80 -5.10 17.37
CA PRO A 294 -4.34 -3.75 17.60
C PRO A 294 -2.80 -3.69 17.71
N GLY A 295 -2.19 -2.69 17.09
CA GLY A 295 -0.73 -2.56 17.06
C GLY A 295 -0.30 -1.23 16.44
N GLY A 296 1.01 -1.04 16.34
CA GLY A 296 1.61 0.15 15.74
C GLY A 296 1.33 0.30 14.24
N GLY A 297 1.71 1.43 13.70
CA GLY A 297 1.43 1.83 12.34
C GLY A 297 0.00 2.36 12.16
N GLY A 298 -0.28 2.93 11.02
CA GLY A 298 -1.58 3.46 10.65
C GLY A 298 -1.86 3.15 9.19
N THR A 299 -2.99 3.61 8.70
CA THR A 299 -3.39 3.56 7.29
C THR A 299 -4.06 4.87 6.93
N ASP A 300 -4.37 5.07 5.66
CA ASP A 300 -5.16 6.22 5.19
C ASP A 300 -6.50 6.41 5.94
N ALA A 301 -7.05 5.35 6.55
CA ALA A 301 -8.26 5.45 7.38
C ALA A 301 -8.09 6.41 8.57
N GLY A 302 -6.88 6.52 9.11
CA GLY A 302 -6.55 7.41 10.23
C GLY A 302 -6.82 8.89 9.97
N THR A 303 -6.80 9.31 8.71
CA THR A 303 -7.15 10.68 8.32
C THR A 303 -8.53 10.78 7.66
N ILE A 304 -8.97 9.74 6.92
CA ILE A 304 -10.26 9.73 6.23
C ILE A 304 -11.41 9.83 7.23
N HIS A 305 -11.41 9.02 8.31
CA HIS A 305 -12.53 8.96 9.25
C HIS A 305 -12.80 10.29 9.99
N ARG A 306 -11.81 11.19 10.00
CA ARG A 306 -11.90 12.52 10.64
C ARG A 306 -12.29 13.64 9.68
N GLN A 307 -12.58 13.33 8.42
CA GLN A 307 -13.00 14.36 7.47
C GLN A 307 -14.49 14.67 7.57
N ARG A 308 -14.84 15.89 7.18
CA ARG A 308 -16.23 16.40 7.20
C ARG A 308 -16.89 16.24 8.59
N ALA A 309 -18.04 15.59 8.64
CA ALA A 309 -18.77 15.30 9.89
C ALA A 309 -18.38 13.92 10.49
N GLY A 310 -17.32 13.32 9.99
CA GLY A 310 -16.88 11.96 10.30
C GLY A 310 -17.34 10.96 9.23
N ILE A 311 -16.42 10.14 8.76
CA ILE A 311 -16.67 9.12 7.72
C ILE A 311 -16.47 7.74 8.35
N PRO A 312 -17.50 6.89 8.48
CA PRO A 312 -17.35 5.51 8.92
C PRO A 312 -16.28 4.79 8.07
N SER A 313 -15.22 4.29 8.68
CA SER A 313 -14.07 3.76 7.96
C SER A 313 -13.58 2.44 8.56
N VAL A 314 -13.01 1.59 7.71
CA VAL A 314 -12.33 0.34 8.07
C VAL A 314 -11.17 0.12 7.12
N SER A 315 -10.08 -0.51 7.60
CA SER A 315 -8.98 -0.95 6.76
C SER A 315 -9.03 -2.46 6.55
N VAL A 316 -8.72 -2.89 5.33
CA VAL A 316 -8.56 -4.29 4.94
C VAL A 316 -7.26 -4.43 4.19
N SER A 317 -6.33 -5.21 4.73
CA SER A 317 -4.96 -5.28 4.24
C SER A 317 -4.55 -6.67 3.81
N VAL A 318 -3.65 -6.73 2.81
CA VAL A 318 -2.97 -7.96 2.43
C VAL A 318 -1.79 -8.19 3.37
N PRO A 319 -1.70 -9.34 4.08
CA PRO A 319 -0.55 -9.63 4.92
C PRO A 319 0.73 -9.78 4.10
N HIS A 320 1.83 -9.17 4.57
CA HIS A 320 3.14 -9.34 3.97
C HIS A 320 4.25 -9.34 5.03
N ARG A 321 5.35 -10.02 4.78
CA ARG A 321 6.54 -9.99 5.62
C ARG A 321 7.51 -8.91 5.18
N TYR A 322 8.32 -8.44 6.13
CA TYR A 322 9.45 -7.53 5.88
C TYR A 322 9.01 -6.15 5.37
N SER A 323 7.92 -5.62 5.94
CA SER A 323 7.44 -4.27 5.64
C SER A 323 8.53 -3.22 5.81
N HIS A 324 8.51 -2.16 4.98
CA HIS A 324 9.43 -1.01 5.05
C HIS A 324 10.92 -1.37 4.92
N THR A 325 11.21 -2.42 4.15
CA THR A 325 12.58 -2.85 3.82
C THR A 325 12.79 -2.93 2.31
N ALA A 326 14.00 -3.29 1.90
CA ALA A 326 14.32 -3.45 0.48
C ALA A 326 13.50 -4.55 -0.22
N VAL A 327 12.84 -5.44 0.52
CA VAL A 327 12.12 -6.59 -0.05
C VAL A 327 10.97 -7.02 0.87
N SER A 328 9.80 -7.22 0.29
CA SER A 328 8.61 -7.77 0.97
C SER A 328 8.18 -9.08 0.31
N ILE A 329 7.48 -9.94 1.07
CA ILE A 329 6.92 -11.19 0.59
C ILE A 329 5.45 -11.27 1.01
N ALA A 330 4.54 -11.48 0.04
CA ALA A 330 3.12 -11.76 0.28
C ALA A 330 2.69 -13.07 -0.39
N ARG A 331 1.54 -13.61 -0.01
CA ARG A 331 0.90 -14.73 -0.69
C ARG A 331 -0.05 -14.25 -1.77
N LEU A 332 0.01 -14.88 -2.93
CA LEU A 332 -0.92 -14.63 -4.04
C LEU A 332 -2.38 -14.87 -3.62
N GLU A 333 -2.62 -15.93 -2.85
CA GLU A 333 -3.96 -16.27 -2.37
C GLU A 333 -4.55 -15.23 -1.41
N ASP A 334 -3.74 -14.59 -0.55
CA ASP A 334 -4.21 -13.53 0.34
C ASP A 334 -4.64 -12.30 -0.47
N TRP A 335 -3.87 -11.94 -1.50
CA TRP A 335 -4.24 -10.87 -2.42
C TRP A 335 -5.54 -11.19 -3.19
N GLU A 336 -5.67 -12.41 -3.73
CA GLU A 336 -6.88 -12.84 -4.42
C GLU A 336 -8.10 -12.83 -3.49
N ASN A 337 -7.95 -13.31 -2.25
CA ASN A 337 -9.02 -13.31 -1.26
C ASN A 337 -9.39 -11.89 -0.82
N THR A 338 -8.44 -10.96 -0.76
CA THR A 338 -8.72 -9.54 -0.50
C THR A 338 -9.60 -8.95 -1.61
N LEU A 339 -9.23 -9.16 -2.88
CA LEU A 339 -10.02 -8.72 -4.02
C LEU A 339 -11.45 -9.30 -3.99
N LYS A 340 -11.58 -10.62 -3.73
CA LYS A 340 -12.88 -11.29 -3.64
C LYS A 340 -13.74 -10.75 -2.49
N LEU A 341 -13.16 -10.57 -1.31
CA LEU A 341 -13.89 -10.09 -0.14
C LEU A 341 -14.45 -8.69 -0.39
N ILE A 342 -13.60 -7.77 -0.86
CA ILE A 342 -14.04 -6.39 -1.08
C ILE A 342 -15.09 -6.33 -2.19
N HIS A 343 -14.91 -7.03 -3.29
CA HIS A 343 -15.92 -7.06 -4.36
C HIS A 343 -17.26 -7.61 -3.87
N ALA A 344 -17.27 -8.74 -3.14
CA ALA A 344 -18.47 -9.32 -2.57
C ALA A 344 -19.15 -8.37 -1.56
N ALA A 345 -18.37 -7.64 -0.77
CA ALA A 345 -18.87 -6.62 0.13
C ALA A 345 -19.55 -5.47 -0.62
N LEU A 346 -18.92 -4.97 -1.69
CA LEU A 346 -19.49 -3.90 -2.52
C LEU A 346 -20.80 -4.32 -3.23
N GLU A 347 -20.92 -5.57 -3.66
CA GLU A 347 -22.16 -6.10 -4.24
C GLU A 347 -23.30 -6.20 -3.23
N ARG A 348 -22.99 -6.45 -1.96
CA ARG A 348 -23.97 -6.67 -0.87
C ARG A 348 -24.34 -5.41 -0.10
N ILE A 349 -23.47 -4.38 -0.13
CA ILE A 349 -23.65 -3.19 0.71
C ILE A 349 -24.86 -2.39 0.30
N THR A 350 -25.61 -1.93 1.28
CA THR A 350 -26.82 -1.11 1.09
C THR A 350 -26.81 0.06 2.09
N PRO A 351 -27.60 1.13 1.85
CA PRO A 351 -27.69 2.26 2.77
C PRO A 351 -28.09 1.91 4.20
N SER A 352 -28.72 0.75 4.43
CA SER A 352 -29.13 0.28 5.76
C SER A 352 -27.94 0.07 6.72
N ILE A 353 -26.72 -0.13 6.19
CA ILE A 353 -25.51 -0.27 7.04
C ILE A 353 -25.28 0.97 7.92
N LEU A 354 -25.65 2.15 7.42
CA LEU A 354 -25.50 3.40 8.16
C LEU A 354 -26.64 3.67 9.14
N ALA A 355 -27.78 2.98 8.98
CA ALA A 355 -28.96 3.09 9.85
C ALA A 355 -28.90 2.14 11.06
N SER A 356 -28.01 1.14 11.05
CA SER A 356 -27.80 0.23 12.17
C SER A 356 -27.03 0.91 13.30
N ASP A 357 -27.20 0.43 14.53
CA ASP A 357 -26.47 0.93 15.69
C ASP A 357 -24.96 0.69 15.53
N ARG A 358 -24.20 1.70 15.92
CA ARG A 358 -22.74 1.69 15.86
C ARG A 358 -22.11 0.76 16.89
#